data_006f906ec3109399de4c7760a3484658
#
_entry.id   006f906ec3109399de4c7760a3484658
#
_cell.length_a   1.000
_cell.length_b   1.000
_cell.length_c   1.000
_cell.angle_alpha   90.00
_cell.angle_beta   90.00
_cell.angle_gamma   90.00
#
_symmetry.space_group_name_H-M   'P 1'
#
loop_
_entity.id
_entity.type
_entity.pdbx_description
1 polymer ?
#
loop_
_entity_poly.entity_id
_entity_poly.type
_entity_poly.pdbx_seq_one_letter_code
_entity_poly.pdbx_strand_id
1 'polypeptide(L)'
;MKYAVYVEGKAEMLFVADLLSKYSNYDPQAIGFRCINLNSDDFEYVQYPVQGNENSLTYYQIVNVNNDHRVISKLRQDIPNLAKQGYEIIIGLRDVFGTDYDAICIKPQVIDRDLIEKMYEAQYEQIRFEGVDTRLNFAIMEYESWMMALLDNFIISKGGTPEEVFAAVGVDYKSDFEETVFHPYNKVQKIYKAVNAIYGKHEDDYLSFLSSLTKNDYEALRNSDRCASYKSFLDSLLPWTNQH
;
A
#
# COMPACT_ATOMS: atom_id res chain seq x y z
N MET A 1 -3.53 -19.44 9.17
CA MET A 1 -2.92 -18.18 9.64
C MET A 1 -3.85 -17.03 9.30
N LYS A 2 -4.13 -16.15 10.25
CA LYS A 2 -5.06 -15.01 10.07
C LYS A 2 -4.33 -13.67 10.20
N TYR A 3 -4.54 -12.80 9.22
CA TYR A 3 -3.99 -11.46 9.14
C TYR A 3 -5.09 -10.40 9.18
N ALA A 4 -4.83 -9.25 9.82
CA ALA A 4 -5.61 -8.04 9.65
C ALA A 4 -4.70 -6.94 9.09
N VAL A 5 -5.12 -6.29 8.00
CA VAL A 5 -4.35 -5.24 7.32
C VAL A 5 -5.19 -3.97 7.32
N TYR A 6 -4.70 -2.93 7.96
CA TYR A 6 -5.36 -1.62 8.04
C TYR A 6 -4.66 -0.64 7.14
N VAL A 7 -5.41 -0.01 6.24
CA VAL A 7 -4.91 0.94 5.24
C VAL A 7 -5.69 2.24 5.29
N GLU A 8 -5.11 3.32 4.82
CA GLU A 8 -5.70 4.67 4.87
C GLU A 8 -6.88 4.84 3.94
N GLY A 9 -6.78 4.30 2.73
CA GLY A 9 -7.71 4.56 1.66
C GLY A 9 -8.10 3.33 0.84
N LYS A 10 -9.01 3.57 -0.10
CA LYS A 10 -9.52 2.53 -1.00
C LYS A 10 -8.46 2.06 -1.99
N ALA A 11 -7.53 2.93 -2.39
CA ALA A 11 -6.44 2.61 -3.30
C ALA A 11 -5.54 1.51 -2.73
N GLU A 12 -5.05 1.70 -1.51
CA GLU A 12 -4.19 0.75 -0.81
C GLU A 12 -4.95 -0.56 -0.54
N MET A 13 -6.24 -0.49 -0.18
CA MET A 13 -7.07 -1.68 0.01
C MET A 13 -7.16 -2.52 -1.28
N LEU A 14 -7.43 -1.89 -2.41
CA LEU A 14 -7.50 -2.56 -3.71
C LEU A 14 -6.13 -3.09 -4.15
N PHE A 15 -5.07 -2.34 -3.88
CA PHE A 15 -3.70 -2.77 -4.15
C PHE A 15 -3.33 -4.04 -3.38
N VAL A 16 -3.62 -4.08 -2.07
CA VAL A 16 -3.37 -5.27 -1.24
C VAL A 16 -4.18 -6.46 -1.73
N ALA A 17 -5.45 -6.25 -2.07
CA ALA A 17 -6.33 -7.31 -2.59
C ALA A 17 -5.83 -7.87 -3.93
N ASP A 18 -5.41 -7.00 -4.85
CA ASP A 18 -4.85 -7.39 -6.15
C ASP A 18 -3.54 -8.17 -5.99
N LEU A 19 -2.66 -7.67 -5.15
CA LEU A 19 -1.39 -8.31 -4.83
C LEU A 19 -1.61 -9.72 -4.28
N LEU A 20 -2.46 -9.89 -3.27
CA LEU A 20 -2.78 -11.20 -2.69
C LEU A 20 -3.39 -12.15 -3.73
N SER A 21 -4.28 -11.65 -4.59
CA SER A 21 -4.89 -12.43 -5.66
C SER A 21 -3.85 -12.98 -6.63
N LYS A 22 -2.91 -12.14 -7.07
CA LYS A 22 -1.85 -12.52 -8.00
C LYS A 22 -0.81 -13.45 -7.37
N TYR A 23 -0.47 -13.24 -6.10
CA TYR A 23 0.44 -14.13 -5.39
C TYR A 23 -0.14 -15.53 -5.16
N SER A 24 -1.45 -15.64 -4.96
CA SER A 24 -2.13 -16.93 -4.87
C SER A 24 -2.46 -17.55 -6.23
N ASN A 25 -2.12 -16.91 -7.35
CA ASN A 25 -2.61 -17.26 -8.67
C ASN A 25 -4.16 -17.36 -8.72
N TYR A 26 -4.83 -16.45 -7.99
CA TYR A 26 -6.29 -16.42 -7.85
C TYR A 26 -6.90 -17.68 -7.19
N ASP A 27 -6.12 -18.43 -6.41
CA ASP A 27 -6.61 -19.57 -5.65
C ASP A 27 -7.15 -19.13 -4.27
N PRO A 28 -8.47 -19.09 -4.06
CA PRO A 28 -9.06 -18.67 -2.80
C PRO A 28 -8.88 -19.69 -1.66
N GLN A 29 -8.43 -20.92 -1.96
CA GLN A 29 -8.10 -21.90 -0.93
C GLN A 29 -6.70 -21.61 -0.35
N ALA A 30 -5.78 -21.14 -1.17
CA ALA A 30 -4.44 -20.76 -0.74
C ALA A 30 -4.49 -19.45 0.05
N ILE A 31 -5.06 -18.39 -0.54
CA ILE A 31 -5.22 -17.07 0.10
C ILE A 31 -6.68 -16.62 -0.02
N GLY A 32 -7.35 -16.52 1.11
CA GLY A 32 -8.66 -15.88 1.21
C GLY A 32 -8.55 -14.49 1.81
N PHE A 33 -9.41 -13.58 1.40
CA PHE A 33 -9.48 -12.26 2.00
C PHE A 33 -10.88 -11.67 1.90
N ARG A 34 -11.13 -10.67 2.73
CA ARG A 34 -12.27 -9.75 2.62
C ARG A 34 -11.81 -8.31 2.73
N CYS A 35 -12.45 -7.43 1.97
CA CYS A 35 -12.25 -5.98 2.03
C CYS A 35 -13.39 -5.33 2.79
N ILE A 36 -13.06 -4.42 3.70
CA ILE A 36 -14.02 -3.71 4.55
C ILE A 36 -13.74 -2.21 4.45
N ASN A 37 -14.77 -1.41 4.10
CA ASN A 37 -14.73 0.04 4.28
C ASN A 37 -15.32 0.40 5.64
N LEU A 38 -14.59 1.16 6.46
CA LEU A 38 -15.13 1.76 7.68
C LEU A 38 -15.71 3.13 7.33
N ASN A 39 -17.03 3.21 7.25
CA ASN A 39 -17.76 4.48 7.30
C ASN A 39 -17.90 4.95 8.75
N SER A 40 -18.29 6.21 8.98
CA SER A 40 -18.28 6.85 10.32
C SER A 40 -19.03 6.07 11.41
N ASP A 41 -20.05 5.30 11.04
CA ASP A 41 -20.91 4.58 11.99
C ASP A 41 -21.17 3.12 11.58
N ASP A 42 -20.65 2.67 10.40
CA ASP A 42 -20.91 1.32 9.88
C ASP A 42 -19.74 0.81 9.06
N PHE A 43 -19.76 -0.46 8.69
CA PHE A 43 -18.78 -1.05 7.78
C PHE A 43 -19.48 -1.64 6.55
N GLU A 44 -18.86 -1.46 5.40
CA GLU A 44 -19.32 -1.98 4.12
C GLU A 44 -18.32 -3.03 3.61
N TYR A 45 -18.83 -4.19 3.17
CA TYR A 45 -18.01 -5.16 2.46
C TYR A 45 -17.84 -4.75 1.00
N VAL A 46 -16.60 -4.61 0.58
CA VAL A 46 -16.26 -4.29 -0.82
C VAL A 46 -16.06 -5.59 -1.58
N GLN A 47 -16.78 -5.74 -2.68
CA GLN A 47 -16.60 -6.90 -3.57
C GLN A 47 -15.29 -6.78 -4.33
N TYR A 48 -14.53 -7.87 -4.37
CA TYR A 48 -13.35 -8.02 -5.21
C TYR A 48 -13.42 -9.37 -5.92
N PRO A 49 -12.88 -9.51 -7.17
CA PRO A 49 -13.14 -10.68 -8.04
C PRO A 49 -12.84 -12.05 -7.42
N VAL A 50 -11.85 -12.12 -6.54
CA VAL A 50 -11.50 -13.37 -5.85
C VAL A 50 -11.47 -13.10 -4.35
N GLN A 51 -12.49 -13.56 -3.67
CA GLN A 51 -12.58 -13.51 -2.21
C GLN A 51 -12.78 -14.94 -1.70
N GLY A 52 -11.78 -15.42 -0.97
CA GLY A 52 -11.90 -16.66 -0.20
C GLY A 52 -12.64 -16.40 1.11
N ASN A 53 -12.54 -17.35 1.99
CA ASN A 53 -13.15 -17.28 3.31
C ASN A 53 -12.12 -17.59 4.41
N GLU A 54 -12.53 -17.55 5.66
CA GLU A 54 -11.68 -17.81 6.82
C GLU A 54 -11.12 -19.24 6.90
N ASN A 55 -11.57 -20.16 6.05
CA ASN A 55 -11.04 -21.53 5.94
C ASN A 55 -9.88 -21.67 4.94
N SER A 56 -9.50 -20.58 4.25
CA SER A 56 -8.30 -20.56 3.42
C SER A 56 -7.05 -20.82 4.25
N LEU A 57 -5.99 -21.36 3.64
CA LEU A 57 -4.72 -21.63 4.34
C LEU A 57 -4.17 -20.37 5.00
N THR A 58 -4.27 -19.25 4.30
CA THR A 58 -3.99 -17.91 4.84
C THR A 58 -5.18 -17.01 4.57
N TYR A 59 -5.61 -16.29 5.57
CA TYR A 59 -6.76 -15.40 5.48
C TYR A 59 -6.41 -13.98 5.89
N TYR A 60 -6.86 -13.00 5.09
CA TYR A 60 -6.67 -11.58 5.34
C TYR A 60 -8.00 -10.85 5.51
N GLN A 61 -8.09 -10.02 6.53
CA GLN A 61 -9.09 -8.97 6.63
C GLN A 61 -8.42 -7.66 6.28
N ILE A 62 -8.79 -7.04 5.15
CA ILE A 62 -8.25 -5.77 4.69
C ILE A 62 -9.25 -4.68 5.03
N VAL A 63 -8.83 -3.70 5.84
CA VAL A 63 -9.69 -2.66 6.40
C VAL A 63 -9.23 -1.30 5.92
N ASN A 64 -10.04 -0.63 5.10
CA ASN A 64 -9.87 0.77 4.76
C ASN A 64 -10.51 1.64 5.85
N VAL A 65 -9.71 2.46 6.52
CA VAL A 65 -10.18 3.32 7.62
C VAL A 65 -10.68 4.69 7.15
N ASN A 66 -10.57 4.97 5.84
CA ASN A 66 -11.03 6.22 5.18
C ASN A 66 -10.42 7.51 5.75
N ASN A 67 -9.27 7.46 6.39
CA ASN A 67 -8.60 8.66 6.93
C ASN A 67 -7.18 8.36 7.41
N ASP A 68 -6.23 9.20 7.02
CA ASP A 68 -4.79 9.11 7.32
C ASP A 68 -4.50 9.00 8.83
N HIS A 69 -5.21 9.80 9.65
CA HIS A 69 -4.99 9.82 11.11
C HIS A 69 -5.64 8.65 11.85
N ARG A 70 -6.46 7.84 11.18
CA ARG A 70 -7.25 6.80 11.84
C ARG A 70 -6.57 5.43 11.89
N VAL A 71 -5.56 5.16 11.06
CA VAL A 71 -4.90 3.83 11.04
C VAL A 71 -4.40 3.45 12.42
N ILE A 72 -3.58 4.28 13.05
CA ILE A 72 -3.00 3.99 14.37
C ILE A 72 -4.06 3.92 15.46
N SER A 73 -4.99 4.88 15.51
CA SER A 73 -6.04 4.90 16.52
C SER A 73 -6.97 3.69 16.39
N LYS A 74 -7.29 3.30 15.16
CA LYS A 74 -8.15 2.15 14.88
C LYS A 74 -7.46 0.83 15.20
N LEU A 75 -6.20 0.67 14.81
CA LEU A 75 -5.38 -0.48 15.20
C LEU A 75 -5.36 -0.64 16.72
N ARG A 76 -5.00 0.42 17.46
CA ARG A 76 -4.96 0.39 18.92
C ARG A 76 -6.30 -0.03 19.54
N GLN A 77 -7.41 0.40 18.95
CA GLN A 77 -8.76 0.03 19.40
C GLN A 77 -9.07 -1.44 19.12
N ASP A 78 -8.71 -1.95 17.94
CA ASP A 78 -9.19 -3.24 17.43
C ASP A 78 -8.28 -4.42 17.79
N ILE A 79 -6.97 -4.20 17.97
CA ILE A 79 -5.98 -5.25 18.24
C ILE A 79 -6.41 -6.21 19.36
N PRO A 80 -6.91 -5.76 20.54
CA PRO A 80 -7.31 -6.67 21.60
C PRO A 80 -8.46 -7.62 21.20
N ASN A 81 -9.37 -7.17 20.34
CA ASN A 81 -10.48 -7.98 19.85
C ASN A 81 -10.02 -8.92 18.72
N LEU A 82 -9.16 -8.45 17.82
CA LEU A 82 -8.59 -9.26 16.75
C LEU A 82 -7.75 -10.42 17.34
N ALA A 83 -6.94 -10.15 18.35
CA ALA A 83 -6.19 -11.18 19.09
C ALA A 83 -7.10 -12.28 19.61
N LYS A 84 -8.23 -11.91 20.26
CA LYS A 84 -9.24 -12.87 20.76
C LYS A 84 -9.92 -13.66 19.64
N GLN A 85 -10.00 -13.12 18.42
CA GLN A 85 -10.55 -13.77 17.23
C GLN A 85 -9.52 -14.64 16.50
N GLY A 86 -8.28 -14.74 17.04
CA GLY A 86 -7.22 -15.58 16.50
C GLY A 86 -6.47 -14.97 15.33
N TYR A 87 -6.48 -13.64 15.18
CA TYR A 87 -5.56 -12.97 14.27
C TYR A 87 -4.15 -12.98 14.86
N GLU A 88 -3.21 -13.51 14.09
CA GLU A 88 -1.83 -13.76 14.51
C GLU A 88 -0.92 -12.58 14.14
N ILE A 89 -1.20 -11.94 13.01
CA ILE A 89 -0.42 -10.83 12.47
C ILE A 89 -1.35 -9.68 12.14
N ILE A 90 -1.02 -8.49 12.65
CA ILE A 90 -1.80 -7.28 12.43
C ILE A 90 -0.89 -6.20 11.85
N ILE A 91 -1.24 -5.70 10.67
CA ILE A 91 -0.41 -4.83 9.84
C ILE A 91 -1.11 -3.48 9.68
N GLY A 92 -0.39 -2.39 9.94
CA GLY A 92 -0.79 -1.05 9.53
C GLY A 92 0.02 -0.60 8.32
N LEU A 93 -0.66 -0.01 7.33
CA LEU A 93 -0.04 0.72 6.23
C LEU A 93 -0.61 2.13 6.20
N ARG A 94 0.27 3.12 6.18
CA ARG A 94 -0.10 4.52 6.05
C ARG A 94 0.91 5.31 5.23
N ASP A 95 0.43 6.39 4.63
CA ASP A 95 1.28 7.38 3.98
C ASP A 95 2.07 8.19 5.03
N VAL A 96 3.28 8.59 4.68
CA VAL A 96 4.07 9.54 5.50
C VAL A 96 3.54 10.94 5.33
N PHE A 97 3.24 11.33 4.07
CA PHE A 97 2.80 12.67 3.76
C PHE A 97 1.40 12.93 4.34
N GLY A 98 1.26 14.02 5.04
CA GLY A 98 0.02 14.43 5.68
C GLY A 98 0.25 15.54 6.69
N THR A 99 -0.80 15.93 7.39
CA THR A 99 -0.77 17.03 8.36
C THR A 99 0.29 16.85 9.44
N ASP A 100 0.54 15.60 9.86
CA ASP A 100 1.55 15.30 10.88
C ASP A 100 2.97 15.59 10.38
N TYR A 101 3.30 15.15 9.15
CA TYR A 101 4.61 15.38 8.55
C TYR A 101 4.84 16.87 8.28
N ASP A 102 3.87 17.54 7.67
CA ASP A 102 3.96 18.98 7.36
C ASP A 102 4.09 19.84 8.62
N ALA A 103 3.45 19.45 9.72
CA ALA A 103 3.51 20.20 10.98
C ALA A 103 4.89 20.17 11.65
N ILE A 104 5.69 19.12 11.41
CA ILE A 104 6.98 18.92 12.08
C ILE A 104 8.19 19.03 11.12
N CYS A 105 7.98 18.96 9.82
CA CYS A 105 9.04 19.10 8.83
C CYS A 105 9.44 20.58 8.69
N ILE A 106 10.66 20.91 9.15
CA ILE A 106 11.18 22.29 9.12
C ILE A 106 11.54 22.74 7.70
N LYS A 107 11.90 21.80 6.83
CA LYS A 107 12.32 22.07 5.45
C LYS A 107 11.19 21.71 4.48
N PRO A 108 10.53 22.69 3.85
CA PRO A 108 9.48 22.39 2.90
C PRO A 108 10.01 21.59 1.71
N GLN A 109 9.24 20.62 1.25
CA GLN A 109 9.52 19.76 0.09
C GLN A 109 10.82 18.93 0.20
N VAL A 110 11.20 18.54 1.41
CA VAL A 110 12.33 17.65 1.67
C VAL A 110 11.82 16.36 2.30
N ILE A 111 12.28 15.23 1.78
CA ILE A 111 12.06 13.91 2.39
C ILE A 111 13.09 13.75 3.51
N ASP A 112 12.66 13.92 4.75
CA ASP A 112 13.53 13.85 5.93
C ASP A 112 13.42 12.45 6.56
N ARG A 113 14.39 11.60 6.28
CA ARG A 113 14.41 10.20 6.74
C ARG A 113 14.50 10.07 8.25
N ASP A 114 15.28 10.94 8.91
CA ASP A 114 15.41 10.92 10.39
C ASP A 114 14.08 11.28 11.06
N LEU A 115 13.34 12.20 10.44
CA LEU A 115 12.01 12.56 10.90
C LEU A 115 11.01 11.41 10.72
N ILE A 116 11.04 10.77 9.55
CA ILE A 116 10.18 9.62 9.22
C ILE A 116 10.44 8.47 10.20
N GLU A 117 11.70 8.18 10.52
CA GLU A 117 12.05 7.14 11.49
C GLU A 117 11.51 7.44 12.89
N LYS A 118 11.65 8.67 13.37
CA LYS A 118 11.06 9.10 14.65
C LYS A 118 9.54 8.99 14.68
N MET A 119 8.88 9.37 13.56
CA MET A 119 7.43 9.20 13.43
C MET A 119 7.04 7.73 13.49
N TYR A 120 7.79 6.86 12.79
CA TYR A 120 7.57 5.42 12.81
C TYR A 120 7.68 4.86 14.22
N GLU A 121 8.77 5.12 14.93
CA GLU A 121 8.99 4.63 16.29
C GLU A 121 7.87 5.08 17.25
N ALA A 122 7.52 6.37 17.22
CA ALA A 122 6.47 6.93 18.07
C ALA A 122 5.08 6.33 17.80
N GLN A 123 4.79 5.95 16.57
CA GLN A 123 3.51 5.35 16.18
C GLN A 123 3.50 3.84 16.40
N TYR A 124 4.60 3.17 16.12
CA TYR A 124 4.73 1.73 16.35
C TYR A 124 4.54 1.37 17.83
N GLU A 125 5.13 2.15 18.75
CA GLU A 125 4.94 1.95 20.20
C GLU A 125 3.47 2.02 20.63
N GLN A 126 2.62 2.74 19.91
CA GLN A 126 1.20 2.87 20.24
C GLN A 126 0.37 1.61 19.87
N ILE A 127 0.88 0.78 18.96
CA ILE A 127 0.19 -0.42 18.48
C ILE A 127 0.83 -1.72 18.96
N ARG A 128 1.94 -1.66 19.66
CA ARG A 128 2.56 -2.87 20.26
C ARG A 128 1.58 -3.55 21.19
N PHE A 129 1.42 -4.87 21.03
CA PHE A 129 0.51 -5.65 21.85
C PHE A 129 1.11 -7.02 22.12
N GLU A 130 1.10 -7.44 23.39
CA GLU A 130 1.66 -8.73 23.79
C GLU A 130 0.82 -9.90 23.22
N GLY A 131 1.49 -10.90 22.67
CA GLY A 131 0.87 -12.11 22.12
C GLY A 131 0.37 -12.01 20.68
N VAL A 132 0.59 -10.86 20.01
CA VAL A 132 0.26 -10.67 18.59
C VAL A 132 1.45 -10.01 17.88
N ASP A 133 1.76 -10.47 16.68
CA ASP A 133 2.76 -9.83 15.82
C ASP A 133 2.13 -8.58 15.18
N THR A 134 2.46 -7.41 15.71
CA THR A 134 2.00 -6.12 15.19
C THR A 134 3.09 -5.49 14.33
N ARG A 135 2.74 -5.03 13.14
CA ARG A 135 3.66 -4.44 12.16
C ARG A 135 3.11 -3.11 11.67
N LEU A 136 3.96 -2.10 11.63
CA LEU A 136 3.64 -0.82 11.00
C LEU A 136 4.49 -0.67 9.74
N ASN A 137 3.89 -0.18 8.68
CA ASN A 137 4.59 0.13 7.44
C ASN A 137 4.19 1.54 6.98
N PHE A 138 5.16 2.27 6.46
CA PHE A 138 4.95 3.56 5.85
C PHE A 138 5.17 3.46 4.34
N ALA A 139 4.22 3.94 3.53
CA ALA A 139 4.51 4.35 2.17
C ALA A 139 5.21 5.72 2.25
N ILE A 140 6.45 5.79 1.74
CA ILE A 140 7.24 7.02 1.89
C ILE A 140 6.64 8.11 1.02
N MET A 141 6.32 9.21 1.67
CA MET A 141 5.46 10.30 1.22
C MET A 141 4.04 9.80 0.96
N GLU A 142 3.76 9.15 -0.15
CA GLU A 142 2.44 8.66 -0.56
C GLU A 142 2.56 7.28 -1.22
N TYR A 143 1.53 6.45 -1.14
CA TYR A 143 1.41 5.17 -1.86
C TYR A 143 1.69 5.33 -3.35
N GLU A 144 1.44 6.48 -3.93
CA GLU A 144 1.72 6.77 -5.33
C GLU A 144 3.21 6.68 -5.70
N SER A 145 4.15 6.68 -4.74
CA SER A 145 5.57 6.38 -5.01
C SER A 145 5.75 4.93 -5.48
N TRP A 146 5.05 3.98 -4.86
CA TRP A 146 5.03 2.58 -5.30
C TRP A 146 4.31 2.42 -6.63
N MET A 147 3.18 3.13 -6.78
CA MET A 147 2.43 3.15 -8.03
C MET A 147 3.31 3.63 -9.19
N MET A 148 4.08 4.72 -9.02
CA MET A 148 5.03 5.21 -10.03
C MET A 148 6.02 4.13 -10.46
N ALA A 149 6.57 3.37 -9.51
CA ALA A 149 7.53 2.30 -9.80
C ALA A 149 6.92 1.10 -10.56
N LEU A 150 5.60 1.01 -10.61
CA LEU A 150 4.83 -0.07 -11.25
C LEU A 150 4.07 0.39 -12.52
N LEU A 151 4.26 1.63 -13.00
CA LEU A 151 3.47 2.17 -14.11
C LEU A 151 3.91 1.70 -15.50
N ASP A 152 4.99 0.96 -15.66
CA ASP A 152 5.58 0.63 -16.95
C ASP A 152 4.56 -0.04 -17.89
N ASN A 153 3.91 -1.12 -17.46
CA ASN A 153 2.94 -1.82 -18.28
C ASN A 153 1.71 -0.96 -18.60
N PHE A 154 1.28 -0.12 -17.65
CA PHE A 154 0.19 0.83 -17.89
C PHE A 154 0.58 1.82 -19.00
N ILE A 155 1.76 2.44 -18.91
CA ILE A 155 2.27 3.39 -19.91
C ILE A 155 2.38 2.74 -21.30
N ILE A 156 2.96 1.54 -21.36
CA ILE A 156 3.10 0.76 -22.60
C ILE A 156 1.71 0.44 -23.19
N SER A 157 0.73 0.06 -22.38
CA SER A 157 -0.63 -0.23 -22.83
C SER A 157 -1.33 0.99 -23.45
N LYS A 158 -0.88 2.20 -23.10
CA LYS A 158 -1.35 3.48 -23.66
C LYS A 158 -0.50 3.97 -24.84
N GLY A 159 0.47 3.16 -25.29
CA GLY A 159 1.34 3.49 -26.42
C GLY A 159 2.50 4.43 -26.08
N GLY A 160 2.79 4.64 -24.78
CA GLY A 160 3.93 5.42 -24.30
C GLY A 160 5.19 4.57 -24.09
N THR A 161 6.34 5.25 -23.98
CA THR A 161 7.61 4.67 -23.52
C THR A 161 7.88 5.16 -22.09
N PRO A 162 8.05 4.29 -21.09
CA PRO A 162 8.21 4.71 -19.71
C PRO A 162 9.26 5.80 -19.50
N GLU A 163 10.49 5.61 -19.99
CA GLU A 163 11.57 6.58 -19.85
C GLU A 163 11.22 7.96 -20.41
N GLU A 164 10.57 8.00 -21.60
CA GLU A 164 10.17 9.26 -22.24
C GLU A 164 9.06 9.96 -21.44
N VAL A 165 8.08 9.21 -20.95
CA VAL A 165 6.98 9.74 -20.17
C VAL A 165 7.46 10.29 -18.83
N PHE A 166 8.35 9.58 -18.12
CA PHE A 166 8.93 10.06 -16.86
C PHE A 166 9.81 11.29 -17.09
N ALA A 167 10.63 11.31 -18.14
CA ALA A 167 11.44 12.48 -18.50
C ALA A 167 10.55 13.71 -18.81
N ALA A 168 9.44 13.53 -19.54
CA ALA A 168 8.50 14.60 -19.87
C ALA A 168 7.85 15.24 -18.63
N VAL A 169 7.72 14.51 -17.52
CA VAL A 169 7.20 15.03 -16.26
C VAL A 169 8.28 15.45 -15.26
N GLY A 170 9.54 15.45 -15.71
CA GLY A 170 10.69 15.88 -14.92
C GLY A 170 11.02 14.94 -13.77
N VAL A 171 10.97 13.63 -14.02
CA VAL A 171 11.37 12.58 -13.09
C VAL A 171 12.42 11.70 -13.74
N ASP A 172 13.49 11.40 -13.04
CA ASP A 172 14.46 10.41 -13.49
C ASP A 172 13.85 9.01 -13.29
N TYR A 173 13.59 8.32 -14.39
CA TYR A 173 12.99 6.99 -14.41
C TYR A 173 13.77 5.95 -13.58
N LYS A 174 15.09 6.12 -13.47
CA LYS A 174 15.98 5.18 -12.75
C LYS A 174 16.16 5.52 -11.27
N SER A 175 15.67 6.68 -10.84
CA SER A 175 15.82 7.09 -9.44
C SER A 175 14.93 6.27 -8.49
N ASP A 176 15.28 6.26 -7.22
CA ASP A 176 14.37 5.85 -6.16
C ASP A 176 13.33 6.96 -5.93
N PHE A 177 12.06 6.68 -6.19
CA PHE A 177 11.00 7.66 -6.07
C PHE A 177 10.70 8.03 -4.61
N GLU A 178 11.03 7.16 -3.67
CA GLU A 178 10.93 7.46 -2.24
C GLU A 178 12.01 8.44 -1.74
N GLU A 179 13.07 8.66 -2.52
CA GLU A 179 14.13 9.61 -2.20
C GLU A 179 14.01 10.91 -2.99
N THR A 180 13.40 10.86 -4.18
CA THR A 180 13.49 11.95 -5.16
C THR A 180 12.17 12.65 -5.43
N VAL A 181 11.03 12.07 -5.06
CA VAL A 181 9.70 12.60 -5.38
C VAL A 181 8.91 12.95 -4.12
N PHE A 182 8.86 14.23 -3.79
CA PHE A 182 8.16 14.71 -2.59
C PHE A 182 6.63 14.63 -2.69
N HIS A 183 6.05 14.83 -3.89
CA HIS A 183 4.61 14.71 -4.15
C HIS A 183 4.32 13.68 -5.24
N PRO A 184 4.36 12.37 -4.93
CA PRO A 184 4.12 11.31 -5.90
C PRO A 184 2.77 11.42 -6.60
N TYR A 185 1.69 11.71 -5.88
CA TYR A 185 0.36 11.93 -6.46
C TYR A 185 0.36 12.93 -7.63
N ASN A 186 0.99 14.10 -7.43
CA ASN A 186 1.09 15.11 -8.48
C ASN A 186 1.86 14.61 -9.71
N LYS A 187 2.83 13.72 -9.52
CA LYS A 187 3.59 13.13 -10.61
C LYS A 187 2.78 12.07 -11.35
N VAL A 188 2.06 11.21 -10.63
CA VAL A 188 1.14 10.22 -11.24
C VAL A 188 0.10 10.92 -12.11
N GLN A 189 -0.53 12.02 -11.65
CA GLN A 189 -1.47 12.78 -12.47
C GLN A 189 -0.84 13.27 -13.78
N LYS A 190 0.40 13.78 -13.73
CA LYS A 190 1.11 14.25 -14.93
C LYS A 190 1.48 13.11 -15.86
N ILE A 191 1.90 11.94 -15.33
CA ILE A 191 2.20 10.74 -16.10
C ILE A 191 0.94 10.26 -16.84
N TYR A 192 -0.19 10.15 -16.15
CA TYR A 192 -1.46 9.78 -16.78
C TYR A 192 -1.83 10.75 -17.90
N LYS A 193 -1.73 12.06 -17.66
CA LYS A 193 -1.98 13.06 -18.69
C LYS A 193 -1.05 12.93 -19.89
N ALA A 194 0.21 12.58 -19.70
CA ALA A 194 1.18 12.41 -20.79
C ALA A 194 0.83 11.23 -21.71
N VAL A 195 0.07 10.25 -21.21
CA VAL A 195 -0.45 9.11 -21.99
C VAL A 195 -1.95 9.23 -22.33
N ASN A 196 -2.48 10.45 -22.30
CA ASN A 196 -3.88 10.76 -22.60
C ASN A 196 -4.88 10.02 -21.68
N ALA A 197 -4.53 9.79 -20.43
CA ALA A 197 -5.38 9.25 -19.39
C ALA A 197 -5.62 10.28 -18.27
N ILE A 198 -6.54 9.97 -17.39
CA ILE A 198 -6.86 10.81 -16.22
C ILE A 198 -6.63 9.98 -14.96
N TYR A 199 -6.06 10.59 -13.93
CA TYR A 199 -5.93 10.04 -12.59
C TYR A 199 -6.57 10.99 -11.58
N GLY A 200 -7.72 10.62 -11.05
CA GLY A 200 -8.51 11.41 -10.10
C GLY A 200 -8.73 10.73 -8.75
N LYS A 201 -8.00 9.66 -8.46
CA LYS A 201 -8.23 8.78 -7.29
C LYS A 201 -9.61 8.12 -7.29
N HIS A 202 -10.21 7.92 -8.47
CA HIS A 202 -11.44 7.13 -8.62
C HIS A 202 -11.12 5.64 -8.69
N GLU A 203 -12.08 4.82 -8.30
CA GLU A 203 -11.91 3.36 -8.29
C GLU A 203 -11.49 2.81 -9.66
N ASP A 204 -12.09 3.30 -10.74
CA ASP A 204 -11.76 2.89 -12.11
C ASP A 204 -10.30 3.19 -12.48
N ASP A 205 -9.72 4.27 -11.96
CA ASP A 205 -8.31 4.62 -12.18
C ASP A 205 -7.39 3.55 -11.57
N TYR A 206 -7.69 3.14 -10.34
CA TYR A 206 -6.94 2.08 -9.65
C TYR A 206 -7.12 0.73 -10.32
N LEU A 207 -8.35 0.35 -10.65
CA LEU A 207 -8.62 -0.94 -11.30
C LEU A 207 -7.96 -1.01 -12.68
N SER A 208 -7.96 0.09 -13.45
CA SER A 208 -7.24 0.17 -14.73
C SER A 208 -5.73 -0.01 -14.56
N PHE A 209 -5.13 0.62 -13.56
CA PHE A 209 -3.72 0.44 -13.22
C PHE A 209 -3.43 -1.00 -12.78
N LEU A 210 -4.17 -1.50 -11.78
CA LEU A 210 -3.95 -2.84 -11.22
C LEU A 210 -4.12 -3.94 -12.27
N SER A 211 -5.07 -3.78 -13.22
CA SER A 211 -5.26 -4.73 -14.30
C SER A 211 -4.07 -4.84 -15.27
N SER A 212 -3.22 -3.81 -15.33
CA SER A 212 -1.98 -3.82 -16.13
C SER A 212 -0.83 -4.58 -15.48
N LEU A 213 -0.91 -4.86 -14.18
CA LEU A 213 0.14 -5.51 -13.41
C LEU A 213 0.04 -7.03 -13.46
N THR A 214 1.18 -7.68 -13.29
CA THR A 214 1.33 -9.12 -13.10
C THR A 214 2.04 -9.39 -11.77
N LYS A 215 2.07 -10.66 -11.34
CA LYS A 215 2.90 -11.06 -10.19
C LYS A 215 4.37 -10.70 -10.40
N ASN A 216 4.88 -10.82 -11.63
CA ASN A 216 6.28 -10.52 -11.93
C ASN A 216 6.62 -9.05 -11.74
N ASP A 217 5.68 -8.12 -11.97
CA ASP A 217 5.90 -6.68 -11.73
C ASP A 217 6.09 -6.40 -10.24
N TYR A 218 5.28 -7.02 -9.39
CA TYR A 218 5.42 -6.94 -7.94
C TYR A 218 6.76 -7.51 -7.45
N GLU A 219 7.17 -8.67 -7.98
CA GLU A 219 8.46 -9.29 -7.63
C GLU A 219 9.64 -8.48 -8.18
N ALA A 220 9.52 -7.90 -9.37
CA ALA A 220 10.57 -7.06 -9.94
C ALA A 220 10.81 -5.82 -9.07
N LEU A 221 9.74 -5.16 -8.60
CA LEU A 221 9.88 -4.02 -7.69
C LEU A 221 10.47 -4.45 -6.34
N ARG A 222 10.01 -5.58 -5.77
CA ARG A 222 10.56 -6.13 -4.52
C ARG A 222 12.07 -6.36 -4.59
N ASN A 223 12.55 -6.84 -5.74
CA ASN A 223 13.95 -7.20 -5.95
C ASN A 223 14.81 -6.04 -6.48
N SER A 224 14.19 -4.87 -6.69
CA SER A 224 14.90 -3.65 -7.08
C SER A 224 15.46 -2.91 -5.86
N ASP A 225 16.39 -1.99 -6.12
CA ASP A 225 16.90 -1.06 -5.09
C ASP A 225 15.98 0.17 -4.91
N ARG A 226 14.80 0.18 -5.56
CA ARG A 226 13.82 1.26 -5.46
C ARG A 226 12.72 0.91 -4.48
N CYS A 227 12.14 1.92 -3.84
CA CYS A 227 10.99 1.79 -2.95
C CYS A 227 11.21 0.77 -1.82
N ALA A 228 12.21 1.03 -0.97
CA ALA A 228 12.53 0.17 0.17
C ALA A 228 11.34 -0.06 1.10
N SER A 229 10.44 0.92 1.23
CA SER A 229 9.23 0.80 2.05
C SER A 229 8.24 -0.21 1.45
N TYR A 230 8.12 -0.27 0.12
CA TYR A 230 7.33 -1.30 -0.57
C TYR A 230 7.83 -2.71 -0.23
N LYS A 231 9.15 -2.93 -0.34
CA LYS A 231 9.76 -4.21 0.02
C LYS A 231 9.46 -4.60 1.46
N SER A 232 9.64 -3.67 2.40
CA SER A 232 9.32 -3.87 3.82
C SER A 232 7.85 -4.26 4.02
N PHE A 233 6.94 -3.56 3.35
CA PHE A 233 5.51 -3.87 3.41
C PHE A 233 5.20 -5.25 2.84
N LEU A 234 5.76 -5.59 1.69
CA LEU A 234 5.55 -6.90 1.07
C LEU A 234 6.07 -8.02 1.95
N ASP A 235 7.25 -7.86 2.56
CA ASP A 235 7.83 -8.82 3.50
C ASP A 235 6.99 -8.95 4.80
N SER A 236 6.33 -7.88 5.21
CA SER A 236 5.35 -7.90 6.32
C SER A 236 4.08 -8.66 5.93
N LEU A 237 3.62 -8.48 4.71
CA LEU A 237 2.37 -9.06 4.19
C LEU A 237 2.52 -10.54 3.84
N LEU A 238 3.67 -10.93 3.24
CA LEU A 238 3.95 -12.26 2.70
C LEU A 238 5.22 -12.88 3.30
N PRO A 239 5.30 -13.11 4.62
CA PRO A 239 6.53 -13.56 5.27
C PRO A 239 7.02 -14.95 4.81
N TRP A 240 6.14 -15.79 4.24
CA TRP A 240 6.53 -17.12 3.71
C TRP A 240 7.33 -17.05 2.41
N THR A 241 7.34 -15.91 1.70
CA THR A 241 8.12 -15.77 0.45
C THR A 241 9.61 -15.59 0.74
N ASN A 242 10.01 -15.40 2.00
CA ASN A 242 11.39 -15.21 2.43
C ASN A 242 12.08 -16.53 2.85
N GLN A 243 11.44 -17.70 2.68
CA GLN A 243 11.96 -19.00 3.16
C GLN A 243 12.71 -19.79 2.08
N HIS A 244 13.32 -19.11 1.09
CA HIS A 244 14.14 -19.77 0.06
C HIS A 244 15.57 -19.26 0.05
#